data_8ec9d4c1e1a1a5cf93b2809bd42be80f
#
_entry.id   8ec9d4c1e1a1a5cf93b2809bd42be80f
#
_cell.length_a   1.000
_cell.length_b   1.000
_cell.length_c   1.000
_cell.angle_alpha   90.00
_cell.angle_beta   90.00
_cell.angle_gamma   90.00
#
_symmetry.space_group_name_H-M   'P 1'
#
loop_
_entity.id
_entity.type
_entity.pdbx_description
1 polymer ?
#
loop_
_entity_poly.entity_id
_entity_poly.type
_entity_poly.pdbx_seq_one_letter_code
_entity_poly.pdbx_strand_id
1 'polypeptide(L)'
;MITRLFFITILWGLGIANFVYAEWQAIGTAELFSHYVDPGSISKIDHLAKMWVLDDYKVPQKTLGGKPFLSVRTREEYDCKKVKVRMHSVIAHADHMGKGIYVWGNNYPTDPWRLISRGSVDEAYWKIACGEQ
;
A
#
# COMPACT_ATOMS: atom_id res chain seq x y z
N MET A 1 23.03 63.63 -9.56
CA MET A 1 22.46 62.70 -8.55
C MET A 1 21.73 61.60 -9.32
N ILE A 2 22.33 60.40 -9.37
CA ILE A 2 21.72 59.27 -10.05
C ILE A 2 21.13 58.37 -8.95
N THR A 3 19.80 58.37 -8.89
CA THR A 3 19.07 57.55 -7.96
C THR A 3 19.01 56.10 -8.54
N ARG A 4 19.79 55.18 -7.97
CA ARG A 4 19.70 53.78 -8.35
C ARG A 4 18.49 53.18 -7.67
N LEU A 5 17.46 52.86 -8.47
CA LEU A 5 16.36 52.03 -8.04
C LEU A 5 16.84 50.57 -7.98
N PHE A 6 16.91 50.01 -6.79
CA PHE A 6 17.08 48.56 -6.59
C PHE A 6 15.74 47.89 -6.81
N PHE A 7 15.58 47.17 -7.90
CA PHE A 7 14.49 46.24 -8.08
C PHE A 7 14.79 44.98 -7.26
N ILE A 8 14.09 44.83 -6.16
CA ILE A 8 14.09 43.56 -5.41
C ILE A 8 13.13 42.63 -6.14
N THR A 9 13.69 41.71 -6.93
CA THR A 9 12.94 40.59 -7.49
C THR A 9 12.70 39.57 -6.38
N ILE A 10 11.48 39.57 -5.83
CA ILE A 10 11.02 38.54 -4.92
C ILE A 10 10.75 37.29 -5.78
N LEU A 11 11.67 36.33 -5.78
CA LEU A 11 11.43 34.99 -6.32
C LEU A 11 10.45 34.28 -5.36
N TRP A 12 9.20 34.21 -5.79
CA TRP A 12 8.23 33.28 -5.18
C TRP A 12 8.64 31.88 -5.59
N GLY A 13 9.31 31.16 -4.68
CA GLY A 13 9.54 29.74 -4.83
C GLY A 13 8.19 29.04 -4.78
N LEU A 14 7.68 28.62 -5.94
CA LEU A 14 6.57 27.68 -6.03
C LEU A 14 7.05 26.37 -5.43
N GLY A 15 6.69 26.13 -4.17
CA GLY A 15 6.86 24.83 -3.54
C GLY A 15 6.02 23.82 -4.31
N ILE A 16 6.68 22.93 -5.07
CA ILE A 16 6.02 21.80 -5.70
C ILE A 16 5.65 20.86 -4.57
N ALA A 17 4.36 20.78 -4.24
CA ALA A 17 3.85 19.78 -3.34
C ALA A 17 3.99 18.41 -4.03
N ASN A 18 4.97 17.61 -3.60
CA ASN A 18 5.10 16.22 -4.05
C ASN A 18 4.00 15.40 -3.38
N PHE A 19 2.93 15.15 -4.12
CA PHE A 19 1.94 14.16 -3.70
C PHE A 19 2.55 12.77 -3.93
N VAL A 20 2.78 12.03 -2.84
CA VAL A 20 3.19 10.62 -2.93
C VAL A 20 1.92 9.81 -3.15
N TYR A 21 1.69 9.39 -4.39
CA TYR A 21 0.69 8.40 -4.72
C TYR A 21 1.27 7.01 -4.54
N ALA A 22 0.44 6.05 -4.06
CA ALA A 22 0.81 4.65 -4.06
C ALA A 22 1.10 4.18 -5.49
N GLU A 23 2.28 3.63 -5.73
CA GLU A 23 2.65 3.02 -7.01
C GLU A 23 2.44 1.51 -6.90
N TRP A 24 1.31 1.04 -7.41
CA TRP A 24 0.96 -0.37 -7.38
C TRP A 24 1.71 -1.13 -8.47
N GLN A 25 2.52 -2.09 -8.04
CA GLN A 25 3.24 -3.02 -8.90
C GLN A 25 2.49 -4.34 -8.96
N ALA A 26 2.16 -4.80 -10.17
CA ALA A 26 1.48 -6.07 -10.38
C ALA A 26 2.37 -7.25 -9.99
N ILE A 27 1.81 -8.19 -9.22
CA ILE A 27 2.48 -9.42 -8.78
C ILE A 27 1.92 -10.63 -9.51
N GLY A 28 0.61 -10.67 -9.71
CA GLY A 28 -0.04 -11.78 -10.37
C GLY A 28 -1.55 -11.59 -10.45
N THR A 29 -2.18 -12.51 -11.18
CA THR A 29 -3.62 -12.51 -11.38
C THR A 29 -4.17 -13.86 -10.95
N ALA A 30 -5.19 -13.83 -10.08
CA ALA A 30 -6.04 -14.97 -9.77
C ALA A 30 -7.33 -14.90 -10.60
N GLU A 31 -8.21 -15.90 -10.45
CA GLU A 31 -9.47 -15.94 -11.20
C GLU A 31 -10.37 -14.73 -10.93
N LEU A 32 -10.50 -14.32 -9.65
CA LEU A 32 -11.42 -13.27 -9.20
C LEU A 32 -10.76 -11.90 -9.05
N PHE A 33 -9.45 -11.84 -8.88
CA PHE A 33 -8.76 -10.59 -8.57
C PHE A 33 -7.29 -10.62 -8.97
N SER A 34 -6.69 -9.44 -9.09
CA SER A 34 -5.27 -9.25 -9.34
C SER A 34 -4.58 -8.73 -8.09
N HIS A 35 -3.35 -9.17 -7.87
CA HIS A 35 -2.54 -8.81 -6.73
C HIS A 35 -1.51 -7.74 -7.08
N TYR A 36 -1.38 -6.76 -6.20
CA TYR A 36 -0.42 -5.67 -6.33
C TYR A 36 0.28 -5.41 -5.00
N VAL A 37 1.49 -4.88 -5.09
CA VAL A 37 2.25 -4.37 -3.94
C VAL A 37 2.64 -2.92 -4.18
N ASP A 38 2.86 -2.18 -3.10
CA ASP A 38 3.47 -0.85 -3.14
C ASP A 38 4.87 -0.92 -2.53
N PRO A 39 5.94 -1.12 -3.33
CA PRO A 39 7.30 -1.20 -2.81
C PRO A 39 7.76 0.09 -2.13
N GLY A 40 7.21 1.24 -2.55
CA GLY A 40 7.51 2.54 -1.93
C GLY A 40 6.97 2.68 -0.51
N SER A 41 6.06 1.81 -0.10
CA SER A 41 5.50 1.78 1.27
C SER A 41 6.30 0.93 2.25
N ILE A 42 7.34 0.24 1.79
CA ILE A 42 8.13 -0.65 2.64
C ILE A 42 8.80 0.14 3.77
N SER A 43 8.55 -0.30 4.99
CA SER A 43 9.16 0.22 6.20
C SER A 43 9.77 -0.92 6.99
N LYS A 44 11.09 -0.86 7.23
CA LYS A 44 11.83 -1.90 7.93
C LYS A 44 12.32 -1.41 9.28
N ILE A 45 12.12 -2.23 10.30
CA ILE A 45 12.69 -2.06 11.63
C ILE A 45 13.23 -3.43 12.05
N ASP A 46 14.55 -3.55 12.20
CA ASP A 46 15.24 -4.80 12.49
C ASP A 46 14.90 -5.88 11.44
N HIS A 47 14.37 -7.02 11.86
CA HIS A 47 13.95 -8.12 10.99
C HIS A 47 12.48 -8.06 10.57
N LEU A 48 11.78 -6.96 10.88
CA LEU A 48 10.37 -6.76 10.53
C LEU A 48 10.24 -5.77 9.38
N ALA A 49 9.39 -6.09 8.42
CA ALA A 49 9.08 -5.22 7.29
C ALA A 49 7.57 -5.06 7.16
N LYS A 50 7.10 -3.83 6.95
CA LYS A 50 5.69 -3.54 6.64
C LYS A 50 5.57 -3.09 5.20
N MET A 51 4.47 -3.48 4.55
CA MET A 51 4.18 -3.08 3.18
C MET A 51 2.67 -3.06 2.94
N TRP A 52 2.20 -2.14 2.10
CA TRP A 52 0.85 -2.17 1.60
C TRP A 52 0.75 -3.10 0.39
N VAL A 53 -0.27 -3.97 0.41
CA VAL A 53 -0.66 -4.84 -0.69
C VAL A 53 -2.09 -4.50 -1.10
N LEU A 54 -2.46 -4.85 -2.33
CA LEU A 54 -3.77 -4.56 -2.90
C LEU A 54 -4.31 -5.78 -3.63
N ASP A 55 -5.57 -6.08 -3.37
CA ASP A 55 -6.37 -6.99 -4.18
C ASP A 55 -7.39 -6.17 -4.97
N ASP A 56 -7.33 -6.25 -6.28
CA ASP A 56 -8.23 -5.55 -7.20
C ASP A 56 -9.17 -6.56 -7.85
N TYR A 57 -10.45 -6.46 -7.53
CA TYR A 57 -11.46 -7.43 -7.96
C TYR A 57 -12.00 -7.10 -9.34
N LYS A 58 -12.23 -8.13 -10.15
CA LYS A 58 -12.80 -8.00 -11.50
C LYS A 58 -14.26 -7.61 -11.48
N VAL A 59 -14.98 -8.06 -10.46
CA VAL A 59 -16.41 -7.75 -10.25
C VAL A 59 -16.61 -7.26 -8.81
N PRO A 60 -17.64 -6.41 -8.57
CA PRO A 60 -17.90 -5.91 -7.23
C PRO A 60 -18.13 -7.02 -6.21
N GLN A 61 -17.47 -6.90 -5.08
CA GLN A 61 -17.72 -7.70 -3.87
C GLN A 61 -18.69 -6.93 -2.98
N LYS A 62 -19.27 -7.59 -2.00
CA LYS A 62 -20.17 -6.95 -1.05
C LYS A 62 -19.73 -7.21 0.39
N THR A 63 -19.84 -6.18 1.22
CA THR A 63 -19.70 -6.33 2.68
C THR A 63 -20.89 -7.09 3.26
N LEU A 64 -20.82 -7.48 4.52
CA LEU A 64 -21.96 -8.11 5.23
C LEU A 64 -23.21 -7.22 5.20
N GLY A 65 -23.04 -5.89 5.21
CA GLY A 65 -24.15 -4.93 5.08
C GLY A 65 -24.61 -4.67 3.65
N GLY A 66 -24.07 -5.38 2.67
CA GLY A 66 -24.45 -5.27 1.25
C GLY A 66 -23.81 -4.12 0.49
N LYS A 67 -22.83 -3.43 1.05
CA LYS A 67 -22.12 -2.33 0.38
C LYS A 67 -21.10 -2.90 -0.62
N PRO A 68 -21.12 -2.45 -1.91
CA PRO A 68 -20.19 -2.93 -2.90
C PRO A 68 -18.80 -2.32 -2.75
N PHE A 69 -17.77 -3.10 -3.06
CA PHE A 69 -16.38 -2.64 -3.16
C PHE A 69 -15.65 -3.37 -4.29
N LEU A 70 -14.63 -2.74 -4.86
CA LEU A 70 -13.85 -3.29 -5.97
C LEU A 70 -12.38 -3.54 -5.62
N SER A 71 -11.88 -2.97 -4.56
CA SER A 71 -10.49 -3.21 -4.14
C SER A 71 -10.34 -3.19 -2.63
N VAL A 72 -9.31 -3.91 -2.16
CA VAL A 72 -8.96 -3.99 -0.74
C VAL A 72 -7.46 -3.75 -0.59
N ARG A 73 -7.10 -2.76 0.22
CA ARG A 73 -5.72 -2.51 0.63
C ARG A 73 -5.48 -3.14 1.99
N THR A 74 -4.40 -3.85 2.13
CA THR A 74 -3.99 -4.44 3.40
C THR A 74 -2.57 -3.99 3.73
N ARG A 75 -2.35 -3.50 4.95
CA ARG A 75 -1.01 -3.29 5.47
C ARG A 75 -0.59 -4.52 6.22
N GLU A 76 0.40 -5.20 5.71
CA GLU A 76 0.93 -6.43 6.28
C GLU A 76 2.32 -6.22 6.87
N GLU A 77 2.64 -7.01 7.87
CA GLU A 77 3.98 -7.07 8.48
C GLU A 77 4.56 -8.45 8.29
N TYR A 78 5.82 -8.48 7.89
CA TYR A 78 6.57 -9.70 7.57
C TYR A 78 7.74 -9.86 8.52
N ASP A 79 7.90 -11.07 9.05
CA ASP A 79 9.10 -11.45 9.79
C ASP A 79 10.11 -12.02 8.78
N CYS A 80 11.18 -11.27 8.52
CA CYS A 80 12.18 -11.65 7.52
C CYS A 80 13.10 -12.78 7.96
N LYS A 81 13.14 -13.11 9.24
CA LYS A 81 13.90 -14.26 9.78
C LYS A 81 13.08 -15.54 9.79
N LYS A 82 11.80 -15.46 10.16
CA LYS A 82 10.96 -16.63 10.43
C LYS A 82 9.97 -16.95 9.33
N VAL A 83 9.94 -16.19 8.25
CA VAL A 83 9.03 -16.38 7.11
C VAL A 83 7.57 -16.43 7.58
N LYS A 84 7.15 -15.39 8.25
CA LYS A 84 5.80 -15.21 8.81
C LYS A 84 5.21 -13.87 8.39
N VAL A 85 3.90 -13.80 8.40
CA VAL A 85 3.11 -12.60 8.09
C VAL A 85 2.00 -12.40 9.10
N ARG A 86 1.68 -11.14 9.35
CA ARG A 86 0.46 -10.75 10.08
C ARG A 86 -0.13 -9.47 9.48
N MET A 87 -1.41 -9.28 9.71
CA MET A 87 -2.16 -8.14 9.21
C MET A 87 -2.14 -6.99 10.24
N HIS A 88 -1.99 -5.76 9.77
CA HIS A 88 -2.11 -4.56 10.60
C HIS A 88 -3.38 -3.76 10.32
N SER A 89 -3.71 -3.57 9.05
CA SER A 89 -4.86 -2.76 8.64
C SER A 89 -5.43 -3.31 7.35
N VAL A 90 -6.74 -3.20 7.20
CA VAL A 90 -7.44 -3.53 5.97
C VAL A 90 -8.43 -2.43 5.64
N ILE A 91 -8.50 -2.02 4.37
CA ILE A 91 -9.41 -0.97 3.90
C ILE A 91 -10.00 -1.41 2.56
N ALA A 92 -11.33 -1.51 2.49
CA ALA A 92 -12.06 -1.74 1.25
C ALA A 92 -12.50 -0.42 0.63
N HIS A 93 -12.29 -0.29 -0.67
CA HIS A 93 -12.61 0.88 -1.48
C HIS A 93 -13.69 0.57 -2.52
N ALA A 94 -14.55 1.55 -2.79
CA ALA A 94 -15.63 1.40 -3.76
C ALA A 94 -15.13 1.13 -5.18
N ASP A 95 -14.01 1.73 -5.57
CA ASP A 95 -13.46 1.65 -6.92
C ASP A 95 -12.25 0.72 -7.01
N HIS A 96 -11.78 0.48 -8.23
CA HIS A 96 -10.56 -0.26 -8.51
C HIS A 96 -9.32 0.44 -7.97
N MET A 97 -8.27 -0.32 -7.74
CA MET A 97 -6.91 0.15 -7.44
C MET A 97 -6.80 1.01 -6.18
N GLY A 98 -7.58 0.71 -5.16
CA GLY A 98 -7.57 1.44 -3.89
C GLY A 98 -8.12 2.86 -3.99
N LYS A 99 -8.94 3.12 -4.99
CA LYS A 99 -9.57 4.43 -5.24
C LYS A 99 -11.05 4.43 -4.82
N GLY A 100 -11.62 5.63 -4.84
CA GLY A 100 -13.00 5.84 -4.46
C GLY A 100 -13.19 5.92 -2.95
N ILE A 101 -14.46 6.02 -2.53
CA ILE A 101 -14.79 6.16 -1.12
C ILE A 101 -14.39 4.93 -0.31
N TYR A 102 -14.09 5.19 0.95
CA TYR A 102 -13.93 4.16 1.97
C TYR A 102 -15.27 3.45 2.18
N VAL A 103 -15.26 2.12 2.06
CA VAL A 103 -16.46 1.29 2.27
C VAL A 103 -16.43 0.61 3.63
N TRP A 104 -15.29 0.01 3.96
CA TRP A 104 -15.08 -0.71 5.22
C TRP A 104 -13.59 -0.77 5.55
N GLY A 105 -13.27 -0.87 6.82
CA GLY A 105 -11.90 -1.06 7.25
C GLY A 105 -11.79 -1.43 8.72
N ASN A 106 -10.64 -1.99 9.08
CA ASN A 106 -10.33 -2.35 10.46
C ASN A 106 -8.81 -2.35 10.70
N ASN A 107 -8.44 -2.19 11.96
CA ASN A 107 -7.07 -2.33 12.43
C ASN A 107 -6.96 -3.58 13.32
N TYR A 108 -5.83 -4.27 13.20
CA TYR A 108 -5.55 -5.51 13.93
C TYR A 108 -4.22 -5.37 14.68
N PRO A 109 -4.19 -4.63 15.82
CA PRO A 109 -2.93 -4.35 16.53
C PRO A 109 -2.28 -5.59 17.14
N THR A 110 -3.05 -6.68 17.31
CA THR A 110 -2.60 -7.92 17.95
C THR A 110 -2.86 -9.15 17.10
N ASP A 111 -2.88 -9.00 15.76
CA ASP A 111 -3.05 -10.13 14.87
C ASP A 111 -1.92 -11.15 15.06
N PRO A 112 -2.23 -12.46 15.21
CA PRO A 112 -1.20 -13.47 15.41
C PRO A 112 -0.37 -13.70 14.13
N TRP A 113 0.91 -14.03 14.31
CA TRP A 113 1.78 -14.42 13.21
C TRP A 113 1.30 -15.73 12.57
N ARG A 114 1.29 -15.76 11.24
CA ARG A 114 0.98 -16.94 10.42
C ARG A 114 2.20 -17.35 9.61
N LEU A 115 2.41 -18.66 9.48
CA LEU A 115 3.44 -19.20 8.60
C LEU A 115 3.10 -18.91 7.14
N ILE A 116 4.11 -18.53 6.36
CA ILE A 116 3.98 -18.33 4.92
C ILE A 116 4.27 -19.65 4.21
N SER A 117 3.32 -20.09 3.38
CA SER A 117 3.49 -21.29 2.57
C SER A 117 4.36 -21.04 1.35
N ARG A 118 5.24 -21.99 1.03
CA ARG A 118 6.07 -21.93 -0.17
C ARG A 118 5.20 -21.90 -1.43
N GLY A 119 5.53 -21.04 -2.37
CA GLY A 119 4.80 -20.88 -3.64
C GLY A 119 3.52 -20.06 -3.55
N SER A 120 3.19 -19.53 -2.37
CA SER A 120 2.02 -18.66 -2.17
C SER A 120 2.29 -17.22 -2.61
N VAL A 121 1.22 -16.44 -2.79
CA VAL A 121 1.34 -15.00 -3.02
C VAL A 121 1.98 -14.29 -1.82
N ASP A 122 1.71 -14.75 -0.60
CA ASP A 122 2.34 -14.21 0.61
C ASP A 122 3.86 -14.39 0.60
N GLU A 123 4.37 -15.47 0.04
CA GLU A 123 5.82 -15.64 -0.15
C GLU A 123 6.39 -14.61 -1.13
N ALA A 124 5.68 -14.34 -2.22
CA ALA A 124 6.07 -13.29 -3.16
C ALA A 124 6.11 -11.92 -2.49
N TYR A 125 5.12 -11.59 -1.69
CA TYR A 125 5.08 -10.35 -0.91
C TYR A 125 6.23 -10.29 0.11
N TRP A 126 6.47 -11.37 0.82
CA TRP A 126 7.54 -11.48 1.82
C TRP A 126 8.92 -11.22 1.18
N LYS A 127 9.20 -11.81 0.02
CA LYS A 127 10.45 -11.59 -0.72
C LYS A 127 10.64 -10.13 -1.10
N ILE A 128 9.59 -9.47 -1.56
CA ILE A 128 9.64 -8.06 -1.93
C ILE A 128 9.84 -7.18 -0.69
N ALA A 129 9.04 -7.39 0.35
CA ALA A 129 9.10 -6.60 1.58
C ALA A 129 10.45 -6.74 2.30
N CYS A 130 11.00 -7.94 2.34
CA CYS A 130 12.26 -8.25 3.00
C CYS A 130 13.50 -7.99 2.13
N GLY A 131 13.33 -7.69 0.85
CA GLY A 131 14.43 -7.44 -0.09
C GLY A 131 15.15 -8.70 -0.52
N GLU A 132 14.54 -9.86 -0.39
CA GLU A 132 15.08 -11.13 -0.88
C GLU A 132 14.63 -11.36 -2.33
N GLN A 133 15.59 -11.67 -3.17
CA GLN A 133 15.36 -11.96 -4.60
C GLN A 133 15.63 -13.43 -4.92
#